data_355af71e4eb2ba3034467cc4939d3a14
#
_entry.id   355af71e4eb2ba3034467cc4939d3a14
#
_cell.length_a   1.000
_cell.length_b   1.000
_cell.length_c   1.000
_cell.angle_alpha   90.00
_cell.angle_beta   90.00
_cell.angle_gamma   90.00
#
_symmetry.space_group_name_H-M   'P 1'
#
loop_
_entity.id
_entity.type
_entity.pdbx_description
1 polymer ?
#
loop_
_entity_poly.entity_id
_entity_poly.type
_entity_poly.pdbx_seq_one_letter_code
_entity_poly.pdbx_strand_id
1 'polypeptide(L)'
;LISRIVDIFHDKGIRDIGVILGYQAATIRKELKNDVRYFENKNYLTTNSIMSLWYAKEMLDDDVILLNADLFYEPQLLDDMLRQDHNATMLADSTRIVDADYRFGFKGNRICRFGKQLTNQETDGEYVGMARIDKGFIKSFKNKLETMIDAGDTNAWWENVLYSFIDDRIPINYFDVAGTFWTEVDTAKDYKRLNDWIENDRRLNFKAISLEAKH
;
A
#
# COMPACT_ATOMS: atom_id res chain seq x y z
N LEU A 1 12.12 -2.96 6.83
CA LEU A 1 11.10 -2.38 5.93
C LEU A 1 10.49 -1.12 6.53
N ILE A 2 9.85 -1.20 7.68
CA ILE A 2 9.06 -0.08 8.24
C ILE A 2 9.86 1.21 8.39
N SER A 3 11.11 1.16 8.87
CA SER A 3 11.99 2.34 9.00
C SER A 3 12.22 3.00 7.63
N ARG A 4 12.51 2.18 6.60
CA ARG A 4 12.69 2.67 5.23
C ARG A 4 11.43 3.34 4.67
N ILE A 5 10.24 2.80 4.97
CA ILE A 5 8.97 3.43 4.58
C ILE A 5 8.87 4.83 5.22
N VAL A 6 9.10 4.93 6.52
CA VAL A 6 9.08 6.20 7.25
C VAL A 6 10.09 7.20 6.69
N ASP A 7 11.32 6.75 6.41
CA ASP A 7 12.36 7.58 5.80
C ASP A 7 11.92 8.14 4.44
N ILE A 8 11.33 7.30 3.56
CA ILE A 8 10.83 7.73 2.25
C ILE A 8 9.74 8.81 2.41
N PHE A 9 8.80 8.63 3.35
CA PHE A 9 7.78 9.64 3.62
C PHE A 9 8.39 10.95 4.12
N HIS A 10 9.38 10.87 5.03
CA HIS A 10 10.11 12.04 5.53
C HIS A 10 10.86 12.78 4.42
N ASP A 11 11.48 12.07 3.49
CA ASP A 11 12.17 12.66 2.33
C ASP A 11 11.21 13.43 1.41
N LYS A 12 9.93 13.05 1.39
CA LYS A 12 8.86 13.76 0.66
C LYS A 12 8.18 14.85 1.49
N GLY A 13 8.66 15.13 2.70
CA GLY A 13 8.11 16.16 3.60
C GLY A 13 6.86 15.73 4.36
N ILE A 14 6.45 14.47 4.28
CA ILE A 14 5.30 13.93 5.02
C ILE A 14 5.77 13.58 6.43
N ARG A 15 5.16 14.21 7.44
CA ARG A 15 5.56 14.09 8.86
C ARG A 15 4.48 13.46 9.73
N ASP A 16 3.21 13.59 9.38
CA ASP A 16 2.12 12.97 10.12
C ASP A 16 1.92 11.53 9.63
N ILE A 17 2.64 10.62 10.26
CA ILE A 17 2.67 9.20 9.90
C ILE A 17 2.08 8.40 11.06
N GLY A 18 1.05 7.59 10.77
CA GLY A 18 0.45 6.66 11.72
C GLY A 18 0.93 5.24 11.50
N VAL A 19 1.37 4.57 12.54
CA VAL A 19 1.72 3.14 12.51
C VAL A 19 0.81 2.38 13.46
N ILE A 20 0.07 1.42 12.92
CA ILE A 20 -0.83 0.58 13.70
C ILE A 20 -0.10 -0.69 14.11
N LEU A 21 0.00 -0.89 15.39
CA LEU A 21 0.75 -1.97 16.01
C LEU A 21 -0.15 -3.12 16.43
N GLY A 22 0.42 -4.32 16.41
CA GLY A 22 -0.18 -5.53 16.95
C GLY A 22 0.94 -6.45 17.46
N TYR A 23 1.27 -7.47 16.68
CA TYR A 23 2.38 -8.37 16.99
C TYR A 23 3.71 -7.61 17.05
N GLN A 24 4.54 -7.94 18.03
CA GLN A 24 5.87 -7.34 18.23
C GLN A 24 5.86 -5.79 18.37
N ALA A 25 4.79 -5.20 18.90
CA ALA A 25 4.61 -3.75 19.05
C ALA A 25 5.84 -3.07 19.71
N ALA A 26 6.41 -3.67 20.76
CA ALA A 26 7.58 -3.12 21.46
C ALA A 26 8.82 -3.02 20.56
N THR A 27 9.01 -3.98 19.65
CA THR A 27 10.12 -3.99 18.69
C THR A 27 9.99 -2.84 17.70
N ILE A 28 8.79 -2.63 17.16
CA ILE A 28 8.53 -1.54 16.20
C ILE A 28 8.68 -0.18 16.90
N ARG A 29 8.15 -0.02 18.12
CA ARG A 29 8.33 1.20 18.91
C ARG A 29 9.81 1.51 19.19
N LYS A 30 10.61 0.49 19.48
CA LYS A 30 12.06 0.64 19.68
C LYS A 30 12.77 1.11 18.41
N GLU A 31 12.35 0.62 17.25
CA GLU A 31 12.92 0.95 15.94
C GLU A 31 12.57 2.38 15.53
N LEU A 32 11.30 2.72 15.53
CA LEU A 32 10.81 4.01 15.01
C LEU A 32 10.80 5.14 16.06
N LYS A 33 10.95 4.83 17.36
CA LYS A 33 11.01 5.80 18.47
C LYS A 33 9.82 6.78 18.44
N ASN A 34 10.10 8.08 18.26
CA ASN A 34 9.09 9.16 18.26
C ASN A 34 8.82 9.73 16.85
N ASP A 35 9.23 9.03 15.81
CA ASP A 35 9.14 9.52 14.43
C ASP A 35 7.74 9.37 13.83
N VAL A 36 6.83 8.69 14.54
CA VAL A 36 5.48 8.38 14.10
C VAL A 36 4.47 8.42 15.24
N ARG A 37 3.17 8.53 14.90
CA ARG A 37 2.07 8.30 15.82
C ARG A 37 1.76 6.80 15.89
N TYR A 38 1.54 6.29 17.08
CA TYR A 38 1.25 4.87 17.30
C TYR A 38 -0.19 4.65 17.67
N PHE A 39 -0.81 3.72 16.96
CA PHE A 39 -2.10 3.14 17.31
C PHE A 39 -1.91 1.65 17.61
N GLU A 40 -2.79 1.04 18.36
CA GLU A 40 -2.62 -0.36 18.75
C GLU A 40 -3.91 -1.15 18.55
N ASN A 41 -3.86 -2.14 17.69
CA ASN A 41 -4.89 -3.14 17.57
C ASN A 41 -4.63 -4.26 18.57
N LYS A 42 -5.25 -4.19 19.75
CA LYS A 42 -5.09 -5.21 20.80
C LYS A 42 -5.72 -6.55 20.42
N ASN A 43 -6.61 -6.55 19.44
CA ASN A 43 -7.33 -7.73 18.96
C ASN A 43 -6.72 -8.30 17.66
N TYR A 44 -5.46 -7.98 17.36
CA TYR A 44 -4.80 -8.36 16.10
C TYR A 44 -4.80 -9.88 15.82
N LEU A 45 -4.91 -10.74 16.84
CA LEU A 45 -4.99 -12.20 16.68
C LEU A 45 -6.34 -12.69 16.17
N THR A 46 -7.40 -11.90 16.30
CA THR A 46 -8.79 -12.28 15.99
C THR A 46 -9.47 -11.32 15.02
N THR A 47 -8.76 -10.32 14.54
CA THR A 47 -9.24 -9.32 13.58
C THR A 47 -8.21 -9.11 12.47
N ASN A 48 -8.59 -8.39 11.42
CA ASN A 48 -7.69 -8.10 10.30
C ASN A 48 -7.43 -6.59 10.16
N SER A 49 -6.78 -6.19 9.07
CA SER A 49 -6.27 -4.84 8.84
C SER A 49 -7.34 -3.75 8.83
N ILE A 50 -8.60 -4.06 8.53
CA ILE A 50 -9.72 -3.11 8.67
C ILE A 50 -9.87 -2.60 10.11
N MET A 51 -9.72 -3.49 11.10
CA MET A 51 -9.73 -3.10 12.51
C MET A 51 -8.51 -2.29 12.90
N SER A 52 -7.36 -2.59 12.32
CA SER A 52 -6.15 -1.78 12.51
C SER A 52 -6.41 -0.35 12.01
N LEU A 53 -6.95 -0.18 10.82
CA LEU A 53 -7.32 1.13 10.29
C LEU A 53 -8.36 1.84 11.16
N TRP A 54 -9.35 1.11 11.69
CA TRP A 54 -10.34 1.65 12.61
C TRP A 54 -9.72 2.30 13.86
N TYR A 55 -8.69 1.68 14.44
CA TYR A 55 -7.99 2.25 15.59
C TYR A 55 -7.25 3.55 15.27
N ALA A 56 -6.86 3.75 14.00
CA ALA A 56 -6.20 4.95 13.51
C ALA A 56 -7.14 5.93 12.80
N LYS A 57 -8.46 5.75 12.88
CA LYS A 57 -9.47 6.53 12.14
C LYS A 57 -9.44 8.04 12.38
N GLU A 58 -8.84 8.49 13.46
CA GLU A 58 -8.65 9.92 13.73
C GLU A 58 -7.70 10.60 12.73
N MET A 59 -6.83 9.81 12.07
CA MET A 59 -5.94 10.31 11.00
C MET A 59 -6.64 10.43 9.64
N LEU A 60 -7.89 9.97 9.52
CA LEU A 60 -8.66 10.04 8.29
C LEU A 60 -9.42 11.38 8.22
N ASP A 61 -8.69 12.49 8.08
CA ASP A 61 -9.25 13.86 8.09
C ASP A 61 -8.66 14.79 6.99
N ASP A 62 -7.65 14.34 6.25
CA ASP A 62 -7.04 15.04 5.12
C ASP A 62 -6.72 14.04 3.98
N ASP A 63 -5.89 14.42 3.00
CA ASP A 63 -5.31 13.49 2.02
C ASP A 63 -4.53 12.40 2.75
N VAL A 64 -4.83 11.14 2.46
CA VAL A 64 -4.23 10.00 3.14
C VAL A 64 -3.61 9.03 2.14
N ILE A 65 -2.42 8.54 2.45
CA ILE A 65 -1.84 7.35 1.83
C ILE A 65 -1.92 6.21 2.83
N LEU A 66 -2.57 5.13 2.43
CA LEU A 66 -2.63 3.86 3.15
C LEU A 66 -1.75 2.84 2.44
N LEU A 67 -0.95 2.10 3.20
CA LEU A 67 -0.11 1.04 2.63
C LEU A 67 0.13 -0.11 3.62
N ASN A 68 0.47 -1.28 3.08
CA ASN A 68 0.86 -2.44 3.84
C ASN A 68 2.30 -2.27 4.37
N ALA A 69 2.53 -2.61 5.63
CA ALA A 69 3.81 -2.37 6.31
C ALA A 69 4.94 -3.31 5.86
N ASP A 70 4.61 -4.39 5.18
CA ASP A 70 5.49 -5.39 4.56
C ASP A 70 5.85 -5.07 3.10
N LEU A 71 5.33 -3.97 2.56
CA LEU A 71 5.60 -3.51 1.21
C LEU A 71 7.00 -2.89 1.10
N PHE A 72 7.82 -3.44 0.19
CA PHE A 72 8.99 -2.77 -0.35
C PHE A 72 8.64 -2.17 -1.70
N TYR A 73 9.02 -0.92 -1.94
CA TYR A 73 8.78 -0.22 -3.21
C TYR A 73 9.88 0.79 -3.51
N GLU A 74 10.09 1.10 -4.78
CA GLU A 74 10.96 2.21 -5.18
C GLU A 74 10.33 3.56 -4.81
N PRO A 75 11.10 4.53 -4.27
CA PRO A 75 10.55 5.83 -3.81
C PRO A 75 9.75 6.58 -4.86
N GLN A 76 10.02 6.34 -6.15
CA GLN A 76 9.28 6.89 -7.27
C GLN A 76 7.78 6.59 -7.20
N LEU A 77 7.39 5.40 -6.69
CA LEU A 77 5.97 5.03 -6.57
C LEU A 77 5.20 5.94 -5.60
N LEU A 78 5.87 6.45 -4.55
CA LEU A 78 5.26 7.45 -3.68
C LEU A 78 5.09 8.79 -4.41
N ASP A 79 6.07 9.22 -5.21
CA ASP A 79 5.95 10.43 -6.03
C ASP A 79 4.79 10.32 -7.04
N ASP A 80 4.65 9.16 -7.68
CA ASP A 80 3.57 8.90 -8.63
C ASP A 80 2.21 8.93 -7.93
N MET A 81 2.11 8.35 -6.74
CA MET A 81 0.90 8.36 -5.94
C MET A 81 0.52 9.77 -5.46
N LEU A 82 1.48 10.58 -5.04
CA LEU A 82 1.26 11.95 -4.60
C LEU A 82 0.76 12.88 -5.73
N ARG A 83 1.04 12.55 -6.99
CA ARG A 83 0.56 13.30 -8.16
C ARG A 83 -0.84 12.93 -8.62
N GLN A 84 -1.45 11.89 -8.04
CA GLN A 84 -2.82 11.51 -8.41
C GLN A 84 -3.83 12.53 -7.88
N ASP A 85 -4.82 12.87 -8.69
CA ASP A 85 -5.85 13.88 -8.40
C ASP A 85 -7.28 13.32 -8.36
N HIS A 86 -7.41 11.98 -8.31
CA HIS A 86 -8.70 11.31 -8.21
C HIS A 86 -9.13 11.12 -6.75
N ASN A 87 -10.44 10.91 -6.54
CA ASN A 87 -11.04 10.65 -5.21
C ASN A 87 -10.32 9.55 -4.43
N ALA A 88 -10.02 8.44 -5.10
CA ALA A 88 -9.17 7.38 -4.59
C ALA A 88 -8.43 6.69 -5.74
N THR A 89 -7.15 6.39 -5.52
CA THR A 89 -6.28 5.69 -6.47
C THR A 89 -5.55 4.57 -5.74
N MET A 90 -5.56 3.37 -6.32
CA MET A 90 -4.78 2.21 -5.86
C MET A 90 -3.63 1.95 -6.83
N LEU A 91 -2.46 1.58 -6.34
CA LEU A 91 -1.38 1.13 -7.22
C LEU A 91 -1.68 -0.27 -7.75
N ALA A 92 -1.40 -0.46 -9.04
CA ALA A 92 -1.52 -1.75 -9.69
C ALA A 92 -0.34 -2.00 -10.62
N ASP A 93 0.00 -3.26 -10.87
CA ASP A 93 1.08 -3.68 -11.75
C ASP A 93 0.52 -4.54 -12.88
N SER A 94 0.38 -3.95 -14.07
CA SER A 94 -0.12 -4.64 -15.26
C SER A 94 0.86 -5.70 -15.82
N THR A 95 2.10 -5.73 -15.35
CA THR A 95 3.08 -6.74 -15.76
C THR A 95 2.92 -8.07 -15.01
N ARG A 96 2.12 -8.07 -13.94
CA ARG A 96 1.87 -9.24 -13.10
C ARG A 96 0.44 -9.74 -13.27
N ILE A 97 0.30 -10.83 -14.03
CA ILE A 97 -1.00 -11.45 -14.34
C ILE A 97 -1.04 -12.89 -13.83
N VAL A 98 -0.05 -13.72 -14.24
CA VAL A 98 -0.08 -15.17 -13.99
C VAL A 98 0.15 -15.48 -12.51
N ASP A 99 1.13 -14.81 -11.89
CA ASP A 99 1.53 -15.01 -10.51
C ASP A 99 0.93 -13.96 -9.55
N ALA A 100 -0.09 -13.20 -10.01
CA ALA A 100 -0.74 -12.17 -9.20
C ALA A 100 -1.46 -12.78 -7.99
N ASP A 101 -1.18 -12.26 -6.78
CA ASP A 101 -1.85 -12.69 -5.55
C ASP A 101 -3.24 -12.05 -5.43
N TYR A 102 -3.32 -10.71 -5.52
CA TYR A 102 -4.60 -10.01 -5.52
C TYR A 102 -4.82 -9.29 -6.84
N ARG A 103 -5.87 -9.67 -7.56
CA ARG A 103 -6.07 -9.39 -8.99
C ARG A 103 -7.04 -8.26 -9.21
N PHE A 104 -6.74 -7.41 -10.18
CA PHE A 104 -7.62 -6.35 -10.67
C PHE A 104 -7.96 -6.54 -12.15
N GLY A 105 -9.22 -6.23 -12.49
CA GLY A 105 -9.65 -6.01 -13.88
C GLY A 105 -9.99 -4.54 -14.07
N PHE A 106 -9.56 -3.96 -15.21
CA PHE A 106 -9.68 -2.53 -15.48
C PHE A 106 -10.75 -2.21 -16.54
N LYS A 107 -11.27 -0.99 -16.45
CA LYS A 107 -12.07 -0.37 -17.50
C LYS A 107 -11.72 1.12 -17.58
N GLY A 108 -11.00 1.51 -18.65
CA GLY A 108 -10.36 2.83 -18.71
C GLY A 108 -9.36 2.99 -17.58
N ASN A 109 -9.44 4.05 -16.80
CA ASN A 109 -8.57 4.32 -15.65
C ASN A 109 -9.15 3.84 -14.31
N ARG A 110 -10.12 2.90 -14.31
CA ARG A 110 -10.86 2.45 -13.12
C ARG A 110 -10.73 0.97 -12.90
N ILE A 111 -10.72 0.58 -11.64
CA ILE A 111 -10.87 -0.82 -11.23
C ILE A 111 -12.36 -1.17 -11.39
N CYS A 112 -12.66 -2.26 -12.09
CA CYS A 112 -14.03 -2.73 -12.29
C CYS A 112 -14.26 -4.18 -11.82
N ARG A 113 -13.18 -4.92 -11.57
CA ARG A 113 -13.18 -6.28 -10.99
C ARG A 113 -12.00 -6.39 -10.05
N PHE A 114 -12.15 -7.16 -9.00
CA PHE A 114 -11.10 -7.38 -8.01
C PHE A 114 -11.27 -8.74 -7.32
N GLY A 115 -10.19 -9.26 -6.80
CA GLY A 115 -10.20 -10.46 -5.94
C GLY A 115 -9.31 -11.58 -6.43
N LYS A 116 -8.97 -12.48 -5.50
CA LYS A 116 -8.11 -13.66 -5.75
C LYS A 116 -8.73 -14.68 -6.69
N GLN A 117 -10.06 -14.68 -6.82
CA GLN A 117 -10.83 -15.61 -7.65
C GLN A 117 -10.81 -15.27 -9.14
N LEU A 118 -10.35 -14.09 -9.55
CA LEU A 118 -10.28 -13.71 -10.96
C LEU A 118 -9.33 -14.65 -11.71
N THR A 119 -9.76 -15.09 -12.89
CA THR A 119 -8.91 -15.86 -13.82
C THR A 119 -7.85 -14.97 -14.47
N ASN A 120 -6.83 -15.55 -15.09
CA ASN A 120 -5.83 -14.80 -15.83
C ASN A 120 -6.45 -13.97 -16.99
N GLN A 121 -7.56 -14.42 -17.57
CA GLN A 121 -8.27 -13.70 -18.65
C GLN A 121 -9.09 -12.50 -18.12
N GLU A 122 -9.44 -12.50 -16.86
CA GLU A 122 -10.19 -11.42 -16.21
C GLU A 122 -9.25 -10.43 -15.49
N THR A 123 -7.96 -10.73 -15.43
CA THR A 123 -6.94 -9.96 -14.73
C THR A 123 -6.20 -9.06 -15.70
N ASP A 124 -6.14 -7.79 -15.37
CA ASP A 124 -5.38 -6.76 -16.08
C ASP A 124 -4.16 -6.27 -15.27
N GLY A 125 -4.06 -6.63 -13.98
CA GLY A 125 -2.92 -6.32 -13.12
C GLY A 125 -3.07 -6.85 -11.70
N GLU A 126 -1.98 -6.75 -10.91
CA GLU A 126 -1.91 -7.09 -9.50
C GLU A 126 -1.98 -5.83 -8.63
N TYR A 127 -2.68 -5.89 -7.49
CA TYR A 127 -2.63 -4.84 -6.47
C TYR A 127 -1.25 -4.78 -5.81
N VAL A 128 -0.74 -3.56 -5.59
CA VAL A 128 0.64 -3.33 -5.09
C VAL A 128 0.72 -3.16 -3.56
N GLY A 129 -0.42 -2.97 -2.88
CA GLY A 129 -0.42 -2.76 -1.44
C GLY A 129 -0.42 -1.28 -1.01
N MET A 130 -0.72 -0.32 -1.90
CA MET A 130 -0.77 1.11 -1.60
C MET A 130 -1.98 1.79 -2.24
N ALA A 131 -2.64 2.70 -1.51
CA ALA A 131 -3.70 3.54 -2.03
C ALA A 131 -3.60 4.98 -1.50
N ARG A 132 -4.00 5.96 -2.32
CA ARG A 132 -4.23 7.35 -1.93
C ARG A 132 -5.73 7.62 -1.91
N ILE A 133 -6.17 8.37 -0.89
CA ILE A 133 -7.54 8.82 -0.73
C ILE A 133 -7.50 10.34 -0.57
N ASP A 134 -8.21 11.04 -1.48
CA ASP A 134 -8.30 12.50 -1.47
C ASP A 134 -9.16 12.98 -0.30
N LYS A 135 -8.80 14.12 0.28
CA LYS A 135 -9.55 14.71 1.41
C LYS A 135 -11.02 14.99 1.09
N GLY A 136 -11.35 15.28 -0.17
CA GLY A 136 -12.74 15.45 -0.60
C GLY A 136 -13.55 14.15 -0.50
N PHE A 137 -12.87 12.99 -0.58
CA PHE A 137 -13.48 11.66 -0.48
C PHE A 137 -13.31 11.01 0.90
N ILE A 138 -12.38 11.50 1.73
CA ILE A 138 -12.01 10.87 3.02
C ILE A 138 -13.20 10.70 3.96
N LYS A 139 -14.14 11.66 3.98
CA LYS A 139 -15.35 11.55 4.79
C LYS A 139 -16.23 10.37 4.37
N SER A 140 -16.40 10.16 3.07
CA SER A 140 -17.15 9.02 2.53
C SER A 140 -16.45 7.70 2.88
N PHE A 141 -15.14 7.66 2.72
CA PHE A 141 -14.31 6.50 3.09
C PHE A 141 -14.44 6.16 4.58
N LYS A 142 -14.31 7.15 5.45
CA LYS A 142 -14.45 6.99 6.91
C LYS A 142 -15.84 6.47 7.30
N ASN A 143 -16.90 7.05 6.73
CA ASN A 143 -18.27 6.60 6.98
C ASN A 143 -18.48 5.15 6.54
N LYS A 144 -17.91 4.74 5.39
CA LYS A 144 -17.98 3.37 4.91
C LYS A 144 -17.24 2.41 5.84
N LEU A 145 -16.03 2.79 6.28
CA LEU A 145 -15.26 2.03 7.28
C LEU A 145 -16.12 1.84 8.57
N GLU A 146 -16.72 2.90 9.09
CA GLU A 146 -17.60 2.85 10.27
C GLU A 146 -18.76 1.89 10.06
N THR A 147 -19.46 2.00 8.91
CA THR A 147 -20.57 1.11 8.57
C THR A 147 -20.16 -0.36 8.53
N MET A 148 -19.00 -0.69 7.96
CA MET A 148 -18.49 -2.06 7.88
C MET A 148 -18.13 -2.59 9.28
N ILE A 149 -17.50 -1.78 10.12
CA ILE A 149 -17.17 -2.18 11.50
C ILE A 149 -18.45 -2.41 12.31
N ASP A 150 -19.46 -1.53 12.20
CA ASP A 150 -20.75 -1.68 12.88
C ASP A 150 -21.52 -2.92 12.40
N ALA A 151 -21.33 -3.33 11.14
CA ALA A 151 -21.87 -4.58 10.59
C ALA A 151 -21.11 -5.84 11.06
N GLY A 152 -19.97 -5.70 11.75
CA GLY A 152 -19.16 -6.81 12.24
C GLY A 152 -18.07 -7.30 11.31
N ASP A 153 -17.73 -6.57 10.25
CA ASP A 153 -16.70 -6.92 9.25
C ASP A 153 -15.26 -6.76 9.79
N THR A 154 -15.02 -7.26 10.98
CA THR A 154 -13.73 -7.08 11.70
C THR A 154 -12.57 -7.91 11.12
N ASN A 155 -12.88 -8.91 10.26
CA ASN A 155 -11.90 -9.80 9.62
C ASN A 155 -11.61 -9.42 8.16
N ALA A 156 -12.18 -8.33 7.65
CA ALA A 156 -11.89 -7.82 6.33
C ALA A 156 -10.50 -7.16 6.29
N TRP A 157 -9.91 -7.04 5.10
CA TRP A 157 -8.78 -6.16 4.86
C TRP A 157 -9.24 -4.71 4.78
N TRP A 158 -8.34 -3.76 5.05
CA TRP A 158 -8.68 -2.34 4.96
C TRP A 158 -9.07 -1.92 3.52
N GLU A 159 -8.53 -2.58 2.52
CA GLU A 159 -8.84 -2.37 1.10
C GLU A 159 -10.31 -2.68 0.77
N ASN A 160 -10.96 -3.56 1.55
CA ASN A 160 -12.37 -3.88 1.35
C ASN A 160 -13.29 -2.66 1.48
N VAL A 161 -12.83 -1.61 2.18
CA VAL A 161 -13.53 -0.33 2.21
C VAL A 161 -13.56 0.29 0.81
N LEU A 162 -12.44 0.30 0.08
CA LEU A 162 -12.38 0.79 -1.31
C LEU A 162 -13.15 -0.13 -2.27
N TYR A 163 -13.03 -1.45 -2.09
CA TYR A 163 -13.73 -2.42 -2.93
C TYR A 163 -15.26 -2.28 -2.82
N SER A 164 -15.78 -1.98 -1.64
CA SER A 164 -17.21 -1.75 -1.45
C SER A 164 -17.74 -0.55 -2.27
N PHE A 165 -16.91 0.47 -2.53
CA PHE A 165 -17.28 1.56 -3.42
C PHE A 165 -17.36 1.13 -4.89
N ILE A 166 -16.50 0.19 -5.32
CA ILE A 166 -16.57 -0.38 -6.67
C ILE A 166 -17.88 -1.14 -6.83
N ASP A 167 -18.28 -1.94 -5.83
CA ASP A 167 -19.56 -2.66 -5.81
C ASP A 167 -20.75 -1.68 -5.86
N ASP A 168 -20.66 -0.53 -5.18
CA ASP A 168 -21.63 0.55 -5.24
C ASP A 168 -21.54 1.39 -6.53
N ARG A 169 -20.68 1.01 -7.49
CA ARG A 169 -20.41 1.70 -8.76
C ARG A 169 -19.82 3.10 -8.61
N ILE A 170 -19.19 3.39 -7.48
CA ILE A 170 -18.42 4.61 -7.27
C ILE A 170 -17.00 4.37 -7.78
N PRO A 171 -16.45 5.24 -8.63
CA PRO A 171 -15.17 4.99 -9.27
C PRO A 171 -14.01 4.98 -8.28
N ILE A 172 -13.24 3.89 -8.26
CA ILE A 172 -11.90 3.82 -7.68
C ILE A 172 -10.92 3.68 -8.84
N ASN A 173 -9.96 4.58 -8.90
CA ASN A 173 -8.97 4.63 -9.97
C ASN A 173 -7.77 3.73 -9.65
N TYR A 174 -6.96 3.45 -10.65
CA TYR A 174 -5.66 2.83 -10.45
C TYR A 174 -4.57 3.63 -11.15
N PHE A 175 -3.35 3.49 -10.66
CA PHE A 175 -2.13 3.92 -11.32
C PHE A 175 -1.27 2.69 -11.58
N ASP A 176 -0.89 2.50 -12.86
CA ASP A 176 -0.08 1.36 -13.27
C ASP A 176 1.40 1.64 -13.01
N VAL A 177 2.04 0.83 -12.17
CA VAL A 177 3.45 0.96 -11.83
C VAL A 177 4.38 0.34 -12.87
N ALA A 178 3.85 -0.34 -13.84
CA ALA A 178 4.46 -1.09 -14.94
C ALA A 178 5.99 -1.07 -15.01
N GLY A 179 6.66 -2.04 -14.42
CA GLY A 179 8.12 -2.19 -14.46
C GLY A 179 8.89 -1.53 -13.32
N THR A 180 8.27 -0.71 -12.49
CA THR A 180 8.88 -0.23 -11.25
C THR A 180 8.91 -1.35 -10.21
N PHE A 181 10.05 -1.56 -9.54
CA PHE A 181 10.17 -2.67 -8.61
C PHE A 181 9.41 -2.45 -7.31
N TRP A 182 8.65 -3.46 -6.95
CA TRP A 182 7.98 -3.59 -5.67
C TRP A 182 7.82 -5.05 -5.24
N THR A 183 7.64 -5.29 -3.94
CA THR A 183 7.29 -6.60 -3.40
C THR A 183 6.74 -6.49 -1.98
N GLU A 184 5.70 -7.20 -1.67
CA GLU A 184 5.40 -7.59 -0.28
C GLU A 184 6.40 -8.65 0.15
N VAL A 185 6.78 -8.64 1.42
CA VAL A 185 7.80 -9.55 1.97
C VAL A 185 7.14 -10.45 3.01
N ASP A 186 6.36 -11.42 2.51
CA ASP A 186 5.62 -12.38 3.32
C ASP A 186 6.36 -13.70 3.52
N THR A 187 7.18 -14.06 2.53
CA THR A 187 7.84 -15.37 2.48
C THR A 187 9.35 -15.25 2.29
N ALA A 188 10.07 -16.34 2.53
CA ALA A 188 11.50 -16.42 2.24
C ALA A 188 11.80 -16.20 0.74
N LYS A 189 10.85 -16.53 -0.15
CA LYS A 189 10.97 -16.28 -1.61
C LYS A 189 10.95 -14.78 -1.91
N ASP A 190 10.06 -14.03 -1.27
CA ASP A 190 9.94 -12.58 -1.45
C ASP A 190 11.17 -11.87 -0.89
N TYR A 191 11.63 -12.30 0.28
CA TYR A 191 12.87 -11.80 0.86
C TYR A 191 14.09 -12.05 -0.06
N LYS A 192 14.18 -13.24 -0.67
CA LYS A 192 15.23 -13.54 -1.64
C LYS A 192 15.11 -12.63 -2.88
N ARG A 193 13.90 -12.46 -3.44
CA ARG A 193 13.63 -11.57 -4.59
C ARG A 193 14.08 -10.14 -4.30
N LEU A 194 13.77 -9.64 -3.10
CA LEU A 194 14.20 -8.32 -2.66
C LEU A 194 15.72 -8.19 -2.60
N ASN A 195 16.40 -9.18 -2.00
CA ASN A 195 17.87 -9.15 -1.90
C ASN A 195 18.53 -9.23 -3.27
N ASP A 196 18.05 -10.10 -4.15
CA ASP A 196 18.56 -10.22 -5.53
C ASP A 196 18.42 -8.87 -6.29
N TRP A 197 17.31 -8.14 -6.09
CA TRP A 197 17.09 -6.82 -6.66
C TRP A 197 18.07 -5.77 -6.08
N ILE A 198 18.20 -5.69 -4.76
CA ILE A 198 19.14 -4.77 -4.09
C ILE A 198 20.58 -4.98 -4.54
N GLU A 199 21.01 -6.23 -4.69
CA GLU A 199 22.36 -6.56 -5.16
C GLU A 199 22.56 -6.12 -6.62
N ASN A 200 21.56 -6.30 -7.48
CA ASN A 200 21.62 -5.87 -8.87
C ASN A 200 21.64 -4.36 -9.01
N ASP A 201 20.80 -3.64 -8.25
CA ASP A 201 20.76 -2.17 -8.23
C ASP A 201 22.11 -1.59 -7.76
N ARG A 202 22.71 -2.13 -6.71
CA ARG A 202 24.05 -1.73 -6.25
C ARG A 202 25.12 -1.94 -7.34
N ARG A 203 25.07 -3.03 -8.09
CA ARG A 203 26.02 -3.31 -9.18
C ARG A 203 25.85 -2.31 -10.34
N LEU A 204 24.62 -1.93 -10.66
CA LEU A 204 24.34 -0.94 -11.71
C LEU A 204 24.84 0.44 -11.31
N ASN A 205 24.57 0.88 -10.07
CA ASN A 205 25.05 2.14 -9.52
C ASN A 205 26.58 2.19 -9.47
N PHE A 206 27.27 1.12 -9.08
CA PHE A 206 28.74 1.04 -9.09
C PHE A 206 29.32 1.16 -10.52
N LYS A 207 28.65 0.58 -11.51
CA LYS A 207 29.09 0.70 -12.91
C LYS A 207 28.88 2.11 -13.46
N ALA A 208 27.78 2.77 -13.13
CA ALA A 208 27.52 4.14 -13.54
C ALA A 208 28.59 5.11 -13.01
N ILE A 209 28.87 5.06 -11.70
CA ILE A 209 29.91 5.89 -11.05
C ILE A 209 31.32 5.61 -11.65
N SER A 210 31.64 4.35 -11.99
CA SER A 210 32.93 3.99 -12.57
C SER A 210 33.11 4.42 -14.04
N LEU A 211 32.00 4.68 -14.75
CA LEU A 211 32.02 5.24 -16.11
C LEU A 211 32.16 6.76 -16.12
N GLU A 212 31.49 7.45 -15.19
CA GLU A 212 31.62 8.92 -15.02
C GLU A 212 33.03 9.33 -14.54
N ALA A 213 33.69 8.49 -13.74
CA ALA A 213 35.06 8.75 -13.27
C ALA A 213 36.16 8.58 -14.33
N LYS A 214 35.79 8.15 -15.56
CA LYS A 214 36.73 7.92 -16.70
C LYS A 214 36.61 8.98 -17.81
N HIS A 215 35.81 9.99 -17.62
CA HIS A 215 35.68 11.18 -18.44
C HIS A 215 36.06 12.43 -17.67
#